data_25f09264d179daa3ecb40d85e51009c3
#
_entry.id   25f09264d179daa3ecb40d85e51009c3
#
_cell.length_a   1.000
_cell.length_b   1.000
_cell.length_c   1.000
_cell.angle_alpha   90.00
_cell.angle_beta   90.00
_cell.angle_gamma   90.00
#
_symmetry.space_group_name_H-M   'P 1'
#
loop_
_entity.id
_entity.type
_entity.pdbx_description
1 polymer ?
#
loop_
_entity_poly.entity_id
_entity_poly.type
_entity_poly.pdbx_seq_one_letter_code
_entity_poly.pdbx_strand_id
1 'polypeptide(L)'
;MQYEKEFLRNLYRNLLDMRLLEQKMVDTYAQGRVPGHIHSGVGQEASFVGVLANFKAGDYYKRTHRLTAVPYMMGTSLDTFFGELLAKTTGNSGGRGGAIHIGELRTGDLGFSGTLGCDAAVG
;
A
#
# COMPACT_ATOMS: atom_id res chain seq x y z
N MET A 1 -27.87 -3.09 9.67
CA MET A 1 -26.88 -4.18 9.44
C MET A 1 -25.95 -4.17 10.64
N GLN A 2 -25.81 -5.28 11.36
CA GLN A 2 -24.99 -5.38 12.56
C GLN A 2 -23.76 -6.24 12.19
N TYR A 3 -22.58 -5.65 12.27
CA TYR A 3 -21.33 -6.38 11.98
C TYR A 3 -20.81 -7.03 13.26
N GLU A 4 -20.14 -8.15 13.11
CA GLU A 4 -19.46 -8.84 14.21
C GLU A 4 -18.36 -7.94 14.82
N LYS A 5 -18.27 -7.98 16.15
CA LYS A 5 -17.34 -7.11 16.91
C LYS A 5 -15.88 -7.34 16.53
N GLU A 6 -15.52 -8.57 16.21
CA GLU A 6 -14.16 -8.91 15.79
C GLU A 6 -13.85 -8.35 14.40
N PHE A 7 -14.78 -8.43 13.47
CA PHE A 7 -14.66 -7.81 12.15
C PHE A 7 -14.39 -6.30 12.26
N LEU A 8 -15.15 -5.60 13.09
CA LEU A 8 -14.96 -4.16 13.31
C LEU A 8 -13.60 -3.84 13.94
N ARG A 9 -13.13 -4.67 14.88
CA ARG A 9 -11.79 -4.52 15.48
C ARG A 9 -10.68 -4.69 14.45
N ASN A 10 -10.82 -5.67 13.56
CA ASN A 10 -9.86 -5.91 12.48
C ASN A 10 -9.84 -4.76 11.49
N LEU A 11 -10.99 -4.22 11.10
CA LEU A 11 -11.06 -3.02 10.27
C LEU A 11 -10.35 -1.83 10.93
N TYR A 12 -10.63 -1.59 12.21
CA TYR A 12 -10.00 -0.49 12.95
C TYR A 12 -8.47 -0.67 13.06
N ARG A 13 -7.99 -1.89 13.34
CA ARG A 13 -6.56 -2.19 13.35
C ARG A 13 -5.92 -1.89 12.00
N ASN A 14 -6.54 -2.36 10.92
CA ASN A 14 -6.04 -2.12 9.56
C ASN A 14 -6.01 -0.62 9.21
N LEU A 15 -7.00 0.16 9.66
CA LEU A 15 -6.99 1.62 9.51
C LEU A 15 -5.80 2.26 10.24
N LEU A 16 -5.51 1.82 11.47
CA LEU A 16 -4.37 2.31 12.24
C LEU A 16 -3.04 1.92 11.60
N ASP A 17 -2.89 0.67 11.21
CA ASP A 17 -1.66 0.16 10.60
C ASP A 17 -1.35 0.92 9.30
N MET A 18 -2.36 1.12 8.45
CA MET A 18 -2.23 1.91 7.23
C MET A 18 -1.85 3.36 7.52
N ARG A 19 -2.53 4.02 8.47
CA ARG A 19 -2.21 5.39 8.88
C ARG A 19 -0.79 5.52 9.39
N LEU A 20 -0.36 4.62 10.27
CA LEU A 20 0.99 4.65 10.86
C LEU A 20 2.07 4.43 9.79
N LEU A 21 1.85 3.51 8.87
CA LEU A 21 2.78 3.23 7.79
C LEU A 21 2.90 4.42 6.83
N GLU A 22 1.79 4.96 6.37
CA GLU A 22 1.76 6.14 5.49
C GLU A 22 2.39 7.36 6.16
N GLN A 23 2.08 7.60 7.44
CA GLN A 23 2.69 8.70 8.19
C GLN A 23 4.21 8.51 8.32
N LYS A 24 4.65 7.28 8.62
CA LYS A 24 6.09 6.97 8.71
C LYS A 24 6.80 7.17 7.37
N MET A 25 6.15 6.85 6.27
CA MET A 25 6.66 7.12 4.92
C MET A 25 6.82 8.62 4.69
N VAL A 26 5.80 9.43 5.04
CA VAL A 26 5.84 10.89 4.93
C VAL A 26 6.96 11.48 5.78
N ASP A 27 7.07 11.06 7.05
CA ASP A 27 8.12 11.53 7.96
C ASP A 27 9.52 11.19 7.44
N THR A 28 9.68 10.01 6.88
CA THR A 28 10.97 9.56 6.31
C THR A 28 11.33 10.36 5.06
N TYR A 29 10.34 10.70 4.24
CA TYR A 29 10.50 11.57 3.09
C TYR A 29 10.89 13.00 3.51
N ALA A 30 10.21 13.56 4.51
CA ALA A 30 10.50 14.88 5.04
C ALA A 30 11.93 15.02 5.60
N GLN A 31 12.54 13.89 6.04
CA GLN A 31 13.93 13.82 6.46
C GLN A 31 14.93 13.77 5.27
N GLY A 32 14.45 13.82 4.02
CA GLY A 32 15.29 13.73 2.84
C GLY A 32 15.90 12.34 2.58
N ARG A 33 15.35 11.28 3.19
CA ARG A 33 15.90 9.92 3.12
C ARG A 33 15.34 9.09 1.98
N VAL A 34 14.24 9.54 1.38
CA VAL A 34 13.54 8.83 0.28
C VAL A 34 13.88 9.51 -1.03
N PRO A 35 14.52 8.83 -1.98
CA PRO A 35 14.79 9.39 -3.31
C PRO A 35 13.49 9.48 -4.11
N GLY A 36 13.39 10.48 -4.99
CA GLY A 36 12.25 10.70 -5.87
C GLY A 36 11.07 11.37 -5.16
N HIS A 37 9.87 10.93 -5.48
CA HIS A 37 8.62 11.49 -4.95
C HIS A 37 7.79 10.43 -4.25
N ILE A 38 6.96 10.87 -3.30
CA ILE A 38 5.92 10.05 -2.68
C ILE A 38 4.55 10.65 -2.95
N HIS A 39 3.54 9.79 -2.98
CA HIS A 39 2.14 10.18 -3.04
C HIS A 39 1.42 9.51 -1.86
N SER A 40 1.30 10.24 -0.76
CA SER A 40 0.68 9.67 0.45
C SER A 40 -0.80 9.44 0.28
N GLY A 41 -1.27 8.32 0.84
CA GLY A 41 -2.67 7.96 1.00
C GLY A 41 -3.29 8.40 2.32
N VAL A 42 -2.59 9.20 3.13
CA VAL A 42 -3.12 9.72 4.40
C VAL A 42 -4.45 10.43 4.18
N GLY A 43 -5.48 10.01 4.95
CA GLY A 43 -6.85 10.48 4.82
C GLY A 43 -7.75 9.64 3.91
N GLN A 44 -7.20 8.64 3.20
CA GLN A 44 -7.94 7.74 2.32
C GLN A 44 -8.03 6.29 2.85
N GLU A 45 -7.57 6.05 4.07
CA GLU A 45 -7.44 4.70 4.64
C GLU A 45 -8.74 3.92 4.63
N ALA A 46 -9.87 4.59 4.92
CA ALA A 46 -11.17 3.93 4.98
C ALA A 46 -11.60 3.35 3.62
N SER A 47 -11.29 4.06 2.52
CA SER A 47 -11.58 3.58 1.17
C SER A 47 -10.81 2.29 0.87
N PHE A 48 -9.54 2.24 1.25
CA PHE A 48 -8.67 1.10 0.96
C PHE A 48 -8.97 -0.09 1.85
N VAL A 49 -9.06 0.15 3.16
CA VAL A 49 -9.37 -0.90 4.13
C VAL A 49 -10.75 -1.50 3.88
N GLY A 50 -11.74 -0.68 3.49
CA GLY A 50 -13.07 -1.16 3.13
C GLY A 50 -13.08 -2.08 1.91
N VAL A 51 -12.28 -1.79 0.89
CA VAL A 51 -12.10 -2.67 -0.29
C VAL A 51 -11.37 -3.94 0.11
N LEU A 52 -10.22 -3.82 0.79
CA LEU A 52 -9.38 -4.96 1.17
C LEU A 52 -10.08 -5.93 2.12
N ALA A 53 -11.03 -5.45 2.95
CA ALA A 53 -11.82 -6.30 3.85
C ALA A 53 -12.68 -7.37 3.12
N ASN A 54 -12.87 -7.20 1.81
CA ASN A 54 -13.63 -8.13 0.98
C ASN A 54 -12.73 -9.07 0.16
N PHE A 55 -11.42 -8.89 0.19
CA PHE A 55 -10.48 -9.70 -0.57
C PHE A 55 -10.36 -11.11 0.01
N LYS A 56 -10.17 -12.07 -0.89
CA LYS A 56 -9.96 -13.49 -0.58
C LYS A 56 -8.58 -13.92 -1.05
N ALA A 57 -8.11 -15.03 -0.52
CA ALA A 57 -6.87 -15.64 -1.00
C ALA A 57 -6.98 -15.96 -2.50
N GLY A 58 -6.02 -15.49 -3.28
CA GLY A 58 -5.98 -15.65 -4.72
C GLY A 58 -6.56 -14.48 -5.52
N ASP A 59 -7.13 -13.48 -4.86
CA ASP A 59 -7.55 -12.26 -5.55
C ASP A 59 -6.33 -11.43 -5.98
N TYR A 60 -6.50 -10.76 -7.11
CA TYR A 60 -5.51 -9.80 -7.63
C TYR A 60 -6.06 -8.40 -7.56
N TYR A 61 -5.16 -7.42 -7.44
CA TYR A 61 -5.53 -6.02 -7.42
C TYR A 61 -4.57 -5.18 -8.25
N LYS A 62 -5.10 -4.11 -8.81
CA LYS A 62 -4.34 -3.03 -9.39
C LYS A 62 -4.65 -1.77 -8.59
N ARG A 63 -3.65 -0.99 -8.29
CA ARG A 63 -3.79 0.17 -7.40
C ARG A 63 -3.47 1.48 -8.09
N THR A 64 -3.90 2.57 -7.49
CA THR A 64 -3.47 3.92 -7.86
C THR A 64 -2.11 4.23 -7.21
N HIS A 65 -1.49 5.31 -7.65
CA HIS A 65 -0.20 5.78 -7.10
C HIS A 65 -0.26 6.23 -5.64
N ARG A 66 -1.47 6.43 -5.06
CA ARG A 66 -1.67 6.82 -3.64
C ARG A 66 -1.89 5.65 -2.69
N LEU A 67 -1.83 4.43 -3.19
CA LEU A 67 -2.07 3.21 -2.43
C LEU A 67 -0.79 2.52 -1.99
N THR A 68 0.21 3.28 -1.57
CA THR A 68 1.55 2.76 -1.28
C THR A 68 1.56 1.74 -0.13
N ALA A 69 0.69 1.90 0.88
CA ALA A 69 0.60 0.97 2.01
C ALA A 69 -0.15 -0.34 1.70
N VAL A 70 -0.92 -0.43 0.62
CA VAL A 70 -1.71 -1.63 0.28
C VAL A 70 -0.86 -2.90 0.14
N PRO A 71 0.28 -2.91 -0.54
CA PRO A 71 1.13 -4.10 -0.61
C PRO A 71 1.51 -4.67 0.77
N TYR A 72 1.79 -3.80 1.74
CA TYR A 72 2.03 -4.24 3.13
C TYR A 72 0.79 -4.93 3.72
N MET A 73 -0.38 -4.33 3.57
CA MET A 73 -1.64 -4.91 4.05
C MET A 73 -1.93 -6.28 3.41
N MET A 74 -1.42 -6.50 2.18
CA MET A 74 -1.56 -7.74 1.42
C MET A 74 -0.41 -8.72 1.64
N GLY A 75 0.54 -8.43 2.54
CA GLY A 75 1.58 -9.37 2.98
C GLY A 75 3.00 -9.10 2.49
N THR A 76 3.27 -7.96 1.88
CA THR A 76 4.65 -7.50 1.66
C THR A 76 5.29 -7.15 3.01
N SER A 77 6.50 -7.62 3.27
CA SER A 77 7.17 -7.35 4.55
C SER A 77 7.57 -5.88 4.70
N LEU A 78 7.70 -5.42 5.95
CA LEU A 78 8.21 -4.07 6.22
C LEU A 78 9.64 -3.88 5.70
N ASP A 79 10.47 -4.93 5.75
CA ASP A 79 11.84 -4.88 5.22
C ASP A 79 11.84 -4.65 3.71
N THR A 80 10.98 -5.36 2.98
CA THR A 80 10.81 -5.16 1.53
C THR A 80 10.24 -3.79 1.23
N PHE A 81 9.21 -3.39 1.97
CA PHE A 81 8.55 -2.09 1.81
C PHE A 81 9.53 -0.93 1.98
N PHE A 82 10.18 -0.85 3.15
CA PHE A 82 11.14 0.22 3.43
C PHE A 82 12.44 0.04 2.63
N GLY A 83 12.81 -1.18 2.30
CA GLY A 83 13.92 -1.47 1.39
C GLY A 83 13.72 -0.79 0.04
N GLU A 84 12.55 -0.94 -0.58
CA GLU A 84 12.23 -0.28 -1.85
C GLU A 84 12.12 1.25 -1.69
N LEU A 85 11.41 1.70 -0.66
CA LEU A 85 11.23 3.13 -0.36
C LEU A 85 12.58 3.87 -0.20
N LEU A 86 13.56 3.22 0.43
CA LEU A 86 14.88 3.78 0.75
C LEU A 86 15.97 3.41 -0.28
N ALA A 87 15.58 2.87 -1.43
CA ALA A 87 16.48 2.43 -2.50
C ALA A 87 17.55 1.42 -2.02
N LYS A 88 17.15 0.43 -1.20
CA LYS A 88 18.00 -0.65 -0.72
C LYS A 88 17.80 -1.93 -1.52
N THR A 89 18.80 -2.79 -1.53
CA THR A 89 18.76 -4.07 -2.24
C THR A 89 17.71 -5.05 -1.69
N THR A 90 17.22 -4.83 -0.47
CA THR A 90 16.13 -5.60 0.16
C THR A 90 14.74 -5.27 -0.38
N GLY A 91 14.60 -4.21 -1.19
CA GLY A 91 13.35 -3.86 -1.84
C GLY A 91 12.92 -4.86 -2.91
N ASN A 92 11.63 -4.87 -3.25
CA ASN A 92 11.05 -5.81 -4.23
C ASN A 92 11.66 -5.69 -5.65
N SER A 93 12.17 -4.53 -6.04
CA SER A 93 12.92 -4.32 -7.28
C SER A 93 14.40 -4.01 -7.06
N GLY A 94 14.92 -4.31 -5.86
CA GLY A 94 16.28 -3.97 -5.45
C GLY A 94 16.49 -2.46 -5.25
N GLY A 95 15.44 -1.76 -4.86
CA GLY A 95 15.47 -0.32 -4.58
C GLY A 95 15.45 0.57 -5.83
N ARG A 96 15.08 0.04 -6.99
CA ARG A 96 15.09 0.77 -8.28
C ARG A 96 13.76 1.41 -8.63
N GLY A 97 12.66 0.90 -8.06
CA GLY A 97 11.31 1.32 -8.40
C GLY A 97 10.83 2.54 -7.60
N GLY A 98 11.33 2.72 -6.38
CA GLY A 98 10.86 3.77 -5.47
C GLY A 98 9.45 3.49 -4.90
N ALA A 99 8.92 4.48 -4.17
CA ALA A 99 7.70 4.34 -3.36
C ALA A 99 6.49 3.80 -4.13
N ILE A 100 6.24 4.27 -5.34
CA ILE A 100 5.05 3.90 -6.11
C ILE A 100 5.13 2.49 -6.70
N HIS A 101 6.30 1.90 -6.77
CA HIS A 101 6.53 0.55 -7.30
C HIS A 101 6.72 -0.52 -6.20
N ILE A 102 6.45 -0.17 -4.95
CA ILE A 102 6.43 -1.15 -3.86
C ILE A 102 5.27 -2.11 -4.10
N GLY A 103 5.57 -3.39 -4.25
CA GLY A 103 4.55 -4.42 -4.45
C GLY A 103 5.14 -5.71 -5.01
N GLU A 104 4.44 -6.80 -4.80
CA GLU A 104 4.89 -8.14 -5.18
C GLU A 104 3.74 -8.95 -5.79
N LEU A 105 3.98 -9.59 -6.92
CA LEU A 105 2.96 -10.43 -7.56
C LEU A 105 2.44 -11.55 -6.65
N ARG A 106 3.29 -12.08 -5.76
CA ARG A 106 2.89 -13.13 -4.79
C ARG A 106 1.82 -12.65 -3.80
N THR A 107 1.65 -11.34 -3.61
CA THR A 107 0.60 -10.74 -2.77
C THR A 107 -0.61 -10.30 -3.57
N GLY A 108 -0.69 -10.67 -4.86
CA GLY A 108 -1.77 -10.29 -5.76
C GLY A 108 -1.62 -8.90 -6.39
N ASP A 109 -0.50 -8.19 -6.15
CA ASP A 109 -0.28 -6.86 -6.71
C ASP A 109 0.13 -6.94 -8.19
N LEU A 110 -0.74 -6.45 -9.08
CA LEU A 110 -0.48 -6.31 -10.51
C LEU A 110 0.20 -4.99 -10.88
N GLY A 111 0.59 -4.21 -9.88
CA GLY A 111 1.21 -2.91 -10.06
C GLY A 111 0.25 -1.75 -9.87
N PHE A 112 0.68 -0.56 -10.29
CA PHE A 112 -0.09 0.67 -10.17
C PHE A 112 -0.36 1.32 -11.52
N SER A 113 -1.34 2.21 -11.57
CA SER A 113 -1.54 3.14 -12.68
C SER A 113 -1.36 4.57 -12.20
N GLY A 114 -0.52 5.34 -12.91
CA GLY A 114 -0.39 6.78 -12.72
C GLY A 114 -1.38 7.59 -13.57
N THR A 115 -2.07 6.95 -14.51
CA THR A 115 -3.05 7.60 -15.39
C THR A 115 -4.41 7.61 -14.72
N LEU A 116 -4.92 8.79 -14.43
CA LEU A 116 -6.25 8.96 -13.82
C LEU A 116 -7.34 8.36 -14.72
N GLY A 117 -8.22 7.57 -14.12
CA GLY A 117 -9.32 6.91 -14.83
C GLY A 117 -8.95 5.64 -15.61
N CYS A 118 -7.67 5.31 -15.74
CA CYS A 118 -7.23 4.08 -16.42
C CYS A 118 -7.75 2.82 -15.74
N ASP A 119 -7.88 2.85 -14.43
CA ASP A 119 -8.33 1.70 -13.64
C ASP A 119 -9.77 1.30 -13.97
N ALA A 120 -10.62 2.26 -14.34
CA ALA A 120 -12.00 2.00 -14.79
C ALA A 120 -12.08 1.34 -16.19
N ALA A 121 -11.03 1.48 -17.01
CA ALA A 121 -10.99 0.94 -18.36
C ALA A 121 -10.45 -0.48 -18.45
N VAL A 122 -9.81 -0.98 -17.39
CA VAL A 122 -9.16 -2.30 -17.34
C VAL A 122 -9.68 -3.19 -16.21
N GLY A 123 -10.71 -2.71 -15.47
CA GLY A 123 -11.39 -3.45 -14.39
C GLY A 123 -12.49 -4.40 -14.87
#